data_0fdf3cf198db0f43e520c4b12983c737
#
_entry.id   0fdf3cf198db0f43e520c4b12983c737
#
_cell.length_a   1.000
_cell.length_b   1.000
_cell.length_c   1.000
_cell.angle_alpha   90.00
_cell.angle_beta   90.00
_cell.angle_gamma   90.00
#
_symmetry.space_group_name_H-M   'P 1'
#
loop_
_entity.id
_entity.type
_entity.pdbx_description
1 polymer ?
#
loop_
_entity_poly.entity_id
_entity_poly.type
_entity_poly.pdbx_seq_one_letter_code
_entity_poly.pdbx_strand_id
1 'polypeptide(L)'
;MALFKFVRAILSDEPIDIYNQGQLSRDFTHVDDIVEGIVRVADRPPVGDPNWRGQTDASPAPYRLYNIGNGSPVRLLDFVEAIETALGKPAIRNLLPMQPGDVLATWADTEALFEATGYKPKMALQEGVESFVDWYKTYYRV
;
A
#
# COMPACT_ATOMS: atom_id res chain seq x y z
N MET A 1 -2.39 -7.13 8.64
CA MET A 1 -1.77 -5.94 8.02
C MET A 1 -1.02 -5.17 9.10
N ALA A 2 0.14 -4.60 8.76
CA ALA A 2 1.00 -3.91 9.73
C ALA A 2 0.30 -2.70 10.38
N LEU A 3 -0.34 -1.82 9.59
CA LEU A 3 -1.01 -0.62 10.09
C LEU A 3 -1.96 -0.91 11.26
N PHE A 4 -2.87 -1.86 11.07
CA PHE A 4 -3.83 -2.24 12.11
C PHE A 4 -3.15 -2.75 13.40
N LYS A 5 -2.13 -3.62 13.23
CA LYS A 5 -1.39 -4.19 14.38
C LYS A 5 -0.61 -3.10 15.14
N PHE A 6 0.03 -2.21 14.40
CA PHE A 6 0.84 -1.14 14.99
C PHE A 6 -0.02 -0.12 15.72
N VAL A 7 -1.13 0.33 15.11
CA VAL A 7 -2.08 1.24 15.76
C VAL A 7 -2.62 0.64 17.06
N ARG A 8 -3.04 -0.64 17.04
CA ARG A 8 -3.52 -1.34 18.23
C ARG A 8 -2.46 -1.41 19.33
N ALA A 9 -1.25 -1.85 18.97
CA ALA A 9 -0.16 -2.02 19.94
C ALA A 9 0.25 -0.68 20.56
N ILE A 10 0.41 0.38 19.74
CA ILE A 10 0.78 1.71 20.24
C ILE A 10 -0.28 2.26 21.20
N LEU A 11 -1.57 2.11 20.88
CA LEU A 11 -2.65 2.54 21.76
C LEU A 11 -2.66 1.79 23.10
N SER A 12 -2.26 0.51 23.08
CA SER A 12 -2.22 -0.37 24.27
C SER A 12 -0.88 -0.34 25.03
N ASP A 13 0.06 0.53 24.67
CA ASP A 13 1.43 0.56 25.24
C ASP A 13 2.20 -0.78 25.05
N GLU A 14 1.88 -1.51 23.99
CA GLU A 14 2.55 -2.75 23.61
C GLU A 14 3.66 -2.48 22.57
N PRO A 15 4.77 -3.23 22.59
CA PRO A 15 5.81 -3.07 21.58
C PRO A 15 5.35 -3.50 20.19
N ILE A 16 5.88 -2.81 19.16
CA ILE A 16 5.72 -3.21 17.76
C ILE A 16 7.00 -3.87 17.25
N ASP A 17 6.87 -5.00 16.57
CA ASP A 17 8.00 -5.70 15.96
C ASP A 17 8.36 -5.05 14.61
N ILE A 18 9.61 -4.61 14.51
CA ILE A 18 10.18 -3.96 13.33
C ILE A 18 11.30 -4.87 12.79
N TYR A 19 10.97 -5.62 11.75
CA TYR A 19 11.91 -6.56 11.12
C TYR A 19 12.98 -5.85 10.29
N ASN A 20 14.11 -6.55 10.11
CA ASN A 20 15.31 -6.05 9.42
C ASN A 20 15.78 -4.68 9.94
N GLN A 21 15.69 -4.45 11.25
CA GLN A 21 16.05 -3.17 11.89
C GLN A 21 15.34 -1.96 11.25
N GLY A 22 14.20 -2.18 10.60
CA GLY A 22 13.45 -1.16 9.84
C GLY A 22 13.98 -0.86 8.43
N GLN A 23 14.99 -1.59 7.97
CA GLN A 23 15.59 -1.43 6.64
C GLN A 23 14.78 -2.17 5.55
N LEU A 24 13.49 -1.88 5.52
CA LEU A 24 12.54 -2.40 4.53
C LEU A 24 11.78 -1.23 3.91
N SER A 25 11.38 -1.39 2.64
CA SER A 25 10.49 -0.45 1.97
C SER A 25 9.29 -1.16 1.38
N ARG A 26 8.13 -0.51 1.43
CA ARG A 26 6.88 -1.04 0.88
C ARG A 26 6.12 0.06 0.16
N ASP A 27 5.38 -0.34 -0.86
CA ASP A 27 4.44 0.52 -1.56
C ASP A 27 3.12 0.53 -0.78
N PHE A 28 2.87 1.62 -0.06
CA PHE A 28 1.63 1.80 0.69
C PHE A 28 0.61 2.53 -0.19
N THR A 29 -0.53 1.92 -0.39
CA THR A 29 -1.60 2.46 -1.23
C THR A 29 -2.88 2.51 -0.43
N HIS A 30 -3.55 3.67 -0.42
CA HIS A 30 -4.82 3.83 0.27
C HIS A 30 -5.94 3.09 -0.48
N VAL A 31 -6.94 2.59 0.26
CA VAL A 31 -8.05 1.83 -0.33
C VAL A 31 -8.86 2.65 -1.34
N ASP A 32 -9.02 3.96 -1.12
CA ASP A 32 -9.75 4.83 -2.05
C ASP A 32 -9.04 4.96 -3.39
N ASP A 33 -7.69 5.00 -3.38
CA ASP A 33 -6.90 4.98 -4.61
C ASP A 33 -7.05 3.64 -5.37
N ILE A 34 -7.13 2.53 -4.63
CA ILE A 34 -7.39 1.21 -5.24
C ILE A 34 -8.79 1.18 -5.88
N VAL A 35 -9.81 1.63 -5.14
CA VAL A 35 -11.21 1.66 -5.62
C VAL A 35 -11.34 2.56 -6.84
N GLU A 36 -10.77 3.76 -6.83
CA GLU A 36 -10.78 4.66 -7.98
C GLU A 36 -10.11 4.04 -9.21
N GLY A 37 -8.96 3.37 -9.01
CA GLY A 37 -8.29 2.64 -10.08
C GLY A 37 -9.17 1.54 -10.68
N ILE A 38 -9.84 0.75 -9.84
CA ILE A 38 -10.76 -0.31 -10.26
C ILE A 38 -11.93 0.26 -11.07
N VAL A 39 -12.58 1.32 -10.58
CA VAL A 39 -13.72 1.97 -11.27
C VAL A 39 -13.29 2.45 -12.66
N ARG A 40 -12.14 3.13 -12.76
CA ARG A 40 -11.64 3.63 -14.05
C ARG A 40 -11.30 2.52 -15.04
N VAL A 41 -10.78 1.38 -14.56
CA VAL A 41 -10.55 0.22 -15.43
C VAL A 41 -11.87 -0.41 -15.86
N ALA A 42 -12.86 -0.51 -14.97
CA ALA A 42 -14.19 -1.05 -15.30
C ALA A 42 -14.92 -0.25 -16.38
N ASP A 43 -14.73 1.09 -16.40
CA ASP A 43 -15.30 1.98 -17.42
C ASP A 43 -14.55 1.88 -18.78
N ARG A 44 -13.43 1.18 -18.82
CA ARG A 44 -12.57 1.03 -20.02
C ARG A 44 -12.15 -0.42 -20.24
N PRO A 45 -13.10 -1.30 -20.56
CA PRO A 45 -12.78 -2.71 -20.77
C PRO A 45 -11.72 -2.85 -21.87
N PRO A 46 -10.71 -3.71 -21.68
CA PRO A 46 -9.65 -3.89 -22.66
C PRO A 46 -10.21 -4.52 -23.95
N VAL A 47 -9.56 -4.23 -25.05
CA VAL A 47 -9.73 -4.96 -26.32
C VAL A 47 -8.63 -5.99 -26.46
N GLY A 48 -8.89 -7.05 -27.25
CA GLY A 48 -7.86 -8.06 -27.53
C GLY A 48 -6.67 -7.46 -28.27
N ASP A 49 -5.48 -7.92 -27.95
CA ASP A 49 -4.25 -7.50 -28.63
C ASP A 49 -3.98 -8.37 -29.88
N PRO A 50 -4.17 -7.85 -31.10
CA PRO A 50 -3.90 -8.60 -32.33
C PRO A 50 -2.40 -8.90 -32.52
N ASN A 51 -1.52 -8.19 -31.83
CA ASN A 51 -0.07 -8.35 -31.89
C ASN A 51 0.49 -9.20 -30.73
N TRP A 52 -0.39 -9.85 -29.97
CA TRP A 52 0.05 -10.69 -28.85
C TRP A 52 1.09 -11.75 -29.26
N ARG A 53 2.14 -11.88 -28.45
CA ARG A 53 3.26 -12.79 -28.68
C ARG A 53 3.58 -13.66 -27.46
N GLY A 54 2.60 -13.86 -26.55
CA GLY A 54 2.79 -14.66 -25.34
C GLY A 54 3.03 -13.84 -24.06
N GLN A 55 2.78 -12.53 -24.09
CA GLN A 55 2.78 -11.70 -22.86
C GLN A 55 1.74 -12.22 -21.87
N THR A 56 2.06 -12.20 -20.59
CA THR A 56 1.20 -12.72 -19.53
C THR A 56 0.13 -11.73 -19.05
N ASP A 57 0.34 -10.44 -19.33
CA ASP A 57 -0.52 -9.33 -18.93
C ASP A 57 -1.54 -8.92 -20.01
N ALA A 58 -1.50 -9.54 -21.19
CA ALA A 58 -2.39 -9.30 -22.32
C ALA A 58 -2.78 -10.61 -23.01
N SER A 59 -3.73 -10.58 -23.94
CA SER A 59 -4.15 -11.74 -24.73
C SER A 59 -4.83 -11.30 -26.05
N PRO A 60 -5.01 -12.20 -27.04
CA PRO A 60 -5.82 -11.91 -28.22
C PRO A 60 -7.31 -11.67 -27.89
N ALA A 61 -7.79 -12.18 -26.74
CA ALA A 61 -9.12 -11.89 -26.23
C ALA A 61 -9.14 -10.60 -25.40
N PRO A 62 -10.32 -10.03 -25.07
CA PRO A 62 -10.45 -8.86 -24.20
C PRO A 62 -9.99 -9.13 -22.76
N TYR A 63 -8.67 -9.08 -22.55
CA TYR A 63 -8.01 -9.36 -21.28
C TYR A 63 -6.76 -8.49 -21.13
N ARG A 64 -6.61 -7.84 -19.97
CA ARG A 64 -5.41 -7.11 -19.56
C ARG A 64 -5.25 -7.17 -18.05
N LEU A 65 -4.02 -7.36 -17.57
CA LEU A 65 -3.66 -7.19 -16.16
C LEU A 65 -3.15 -5.76 -15.91
N TYR A 66 -3.58 -5.20 -14.80
CA TYR A 66 -3.10 -3.91 -14.31
C TYR A 66 -2.65 -4.02 -12.87
N ASN A 67 -1.50 -3.46 -12.55
CA ASN A 67 -1.14 -3.22 -11.16
C ASN A 67 -1.75 -1.89 -10.70
N ILE A 68 -2.31 -1.87 -9.49
CA ILE A 68 -2.76 -0.65 -8.84
C ILE A 68 -1.95 -0.48 -7.57
N GLY A 69 -1.15 0.58 -7.51
CA GLY A 69 -0.29 0.90 -6.39
C GLY A 69 0.19 2.34 -6.47
N ASN A 70 0.80 2.86 -5.43
CA ASN A 70 1.34 4.21 -5.40
C ASN A 70 2.59 4.36 -6.31
N GLY A 71 3.31 3.24 -6.56
CA GLY A 71 4.52 3.22 -7.37
C GLY A 71 5.73 3.90 -6.70
N SER A 72 5.61 4.24 -5.41
CA SER A 72 6.63 4.97 -4.65
C SER A 72 6.88 4.26 -3.31
N PRO A 73 7.94 3.44 -3.22
CA PRO A 73 8.22 2.71 -1.99
C PRO A 73 8.62 3.65 -0.85
N VAL A 74 8.01 3.46 0.31
CA VAL A 74 8.25 4.21 1.55
C VAL A 74 9.01 3.31 2.53
N ARG A 75 9.97 3.86 3.25
CA ARG A 75 10.71 3.13 4.29
C ARG A 75 9.78 2.76 5.44
N LEU A 76 9.98 1.58 6.01
CA LEU A 76 9.17 1.10 7.14
C LEU A 76 9.21 2.04 8.34
N LEU A 77 10.36 2.68 8.63
CA LEU A 77 10.47 3.63 9.73
C LEU A 77 9.68 4.91 9.47
N ASP A 78 9.65 5.44 8.24
CA ASP A 78 8.84 6.60 7.89
C ASP A 78 7.33 6.29 8.05
N PHE A 79 6.93 5.04 7.72
CA PHE A 79 5.56 4.58 7.97
C PHE A 79 5.23 4.51 9.47
N VAL A 80 6.15 4.05 10.30
CA VAL A 80 5.98 4.05 11.77
C VAL A 80 5.86 5.48 12.31
N GLU A 81 6.72 6.40 11.85
CA GLU A 81 6.67 7.81 12.24
C GLU A 81 5.34 8.49 11.85
N ALA A 82 4.79 8.14 10.67
CA ALA A 82 3.47 8.62 10.27
C ALA A 82 2.36 8.14 11.24
N ILE A 83 2.44 6.90 11.72
CA ILE A 83 1.49 6.37 12.70
C ILE A 83 1.66 7.07 14.06
N GLU A 84 2.89 7.24 14.53
CA GLU A 84 3.18 7.95 15.78
C GLU A 84 2.63 9.39 15.74
N THR A 85 2.81 10.06 14.61
CA THR A 85 2.29 11.43 14.38
C THR A 85 0.76 11.45 14.44
N ALA A 86 0.09 10.55 13.73
CA ALA A 86 -1.38 10.47 13.70
C ALA A 86 -1.99 10.11 15.06
N LEU A 87 -1.29 9.29 15.86
CA LEU A 87 -1.74 8.92 17.20
C LEU A 87 -1.38 9.95 18.27
N GLY A 88 -0.39 10.81 18.01
CA GLY A 88 0.22 11.70 19.02
C GLY A 88 0.97 10.92 20.12
N LYS A 89 1.45 9.71 19.80
CA LYS A 89 2.02 8.77 20.78
C LYS A 89 3.19 7.98 20.15
N PRO A 90 4.38 7.94 20.79
CA PRO A 90 5.51 7.17 20.29
C PRO A 90 5.28 5.66 20.43
N ALA A 91 5.84 4.90 19.51
CA ALA A 91 5.85 3.44 19.55
C ALA A 91 6.99 2.90 20.43
N ILE A 92 6.73 1.84 21.18
CA ILE A 92 7.77 1.01 21.77
C ILE A 92 8.28 0.08 20.67
N ARG A 93 9.49 0.33 20.17
CA ARG A 93 10.04 -0.35 18.98
C ARG A 93 10.88 -1.56 19.41
N ASN A 94 10.49 -2.76 18.98
CA ASN A 94 11.26 -3.99 19.12
C ASN A 94 11.95 -4.29 17.77
N LEU A 95 13.24 -4.00 17.67
CA LEU A 95 14.00 -4.18 16.44
C LEU A 95 14.46 -5.63 16.30
N LEU A 96 14.03 -6.29 15.23
CA LEU A 96 14.28 -7.71 14.98
C LEU A 96 15.14 -7.91 13.71
N PRO A 97 15.85 -9.04 13.60
CA PRO A 97 16.50 -9.42 12.35
C PRO A 97 15.46 -9.66 11.24
N MET A 98 15.93 -9.71 10.01
CA MET A 98 15.08 -9.98 8.84
C MET A 98 14.43 -11.36 8.94
N GLN A 99 13.14 -11.44 8.63
CA GLN A 99 12.43 -12.72 8.55
C GLN A 99 12.85 -13.50 7.30
N PRO A 100 12.98 -14.83 7.39
CA PRO A 100 13.19 -15.67 6.21
C PRO A 100 12.04 -15.50 5.19
N GLY A 101 12.40 -15.27 3.94
CA GLY A 101 11.42 -15.09 2.86
C GLY A 101 10.90 -13.65 2.69
N ASP A 102 11.27 -12.73 3.56
CA ASP A 102 10.95 -11.32 3.36
C ASP A 102 11.85 -10.69 2.27
N VAL A 103 11.37 -9.62 1.65
CA VAL A 103 12.11 -8.89 0.61
C VAL A 103 12.38 -7.45 1.06
N LEU A 104 13.51 -6.88 0.61
CA LEU A 104 13.95 -5.54 1.05
C LEU A 104 13.00 -4.44 0.60
N ALA A 105 12.48 -4.52 -0.64
CA ALA A 105 11.59 -3.51 -1.19
C ALA A 105 10.56 -4.14 -2.12
N THR A 106 9.36 -3.56 -2.14
CA THR A 106 8.31 -3.88 -3.13
C THR A 106 7.63 -2.59 -3.57
N TRP A 107 7.31 -2.52 -4.86
CA TRP A 107 6.46 -1.46 -5.41
C TRP A 107 5.73 -1.96 -6.66
N ALA A 108 4.65 -1.30 -7.01
CA ALA A 108 3.88 -1.61 -8.21
C ALA A 108 4.43 -0.83 -9.41
N ASP A 109 4.60 -1.51 -10.55
CA ASP A 109 4.67 -0.86 -11.83
C ASP A 109 3.25 -0.52 -12.30
N THR A 110 2.94 0.77 -12.37
CA THR A 110 1.60 1.27 -12.65
C THR A 110 1.47 1.95 -14.02
N GLU A 111 2.48 1.83 -14.88
CA GLU A 111 2.51 2.50 -16.18
C GLU A 111 1.33 2.07 -17.07
N ALA A 112 1.06 0.77 -17.17
CA ALA A 112 -0.06 0.25 -17.95
C ALA A 112 -1.42 0.76 -17.45
N LEU A 113 -1.61 0.92 -16.15
CA LEU A 113 -2.81 1.52 -15.58
C LEU A 113 -2.95 2.99 -16.01
N PHE A 114 -1.86 3.75 -15.90
CA PHE A 114 -1.85 5.15 -16.28
C PHE A 114 -2.13 5.34 -17.77
N GLU A 115 -1.50 4.57 -18.64
CA GLU A 115 -1.73 4.62 -20.09
C GLU A 115 -3.20 4.32 -20.44
N ALA A 116 -3.80 3.31 -19.80
CA ALA A 116 -5.17 2.92 -20.05
C ALA A 116 -6.20 3.91 -19.51
N THR A 117 -5.94 4.55 -18.37
CA THR A 117 -6.97 5.28 -17.61
C THR A 117 -6.64 6.75 -17.37
N GLY A 118 -5.38 7.17 -17.53
CA GLY A 118 -4.87 8.47 -17.11
C GLY A 118 -4.80 8.65 -15.59
N TYR A 119 -4.98 7.58 -14.82
CA TYR A 119 -5.04 7.63 -13.36
C TYR A 119 -3.72 7.22 -12.71
N LYS A 120 -3.34 7.95 -11.66
CA LYS A 120 -2.31 7.56 -10.69
C LYS A 120 -2.85 7.73 -9.28
N PRO A 121 -2.57 6.82 -8.37
CA PRO A 121 -2.77 7.01 -6.93
C PRO A 121 -2.14 8.31 -6.45
N LYS A 122 -2.79 9.00 -5.52
CA LYS A 122 -2.38 10.34 -5.08
C LYS A 122 -2.46 10.58 -3.58
N MET A 123 -3.05 9.64 -2.84
CA MET A 123 -3.15 9.75 -1.39
C MET A 123 -1.77 9.75 -0.75
N ALA A 124 -1.42 10.82 -0.04
CA ALA A 124 -0.17 10.89 0.69
C ALA A 124 -0.16 9.90 1.86
N LEU A 125 1.01 9.35 2.19
CA LEU A 125 1.14 8.38 3.28
C LEU A 125 0.53 8.90 4.59
N GLN A 126 0.89 10.11 4.99
CA GLN A 126 0.41 10.72 6.23
C GLN A 126 -1.11 10.84 6.26
N GLU A 127 -1.69 11.34 5.17
CA GLU A 127 -3.14 11.50 5.02
C GLU A 127 -3.89 10.16 5.11
N GLY A 128 -3.37 9.13 4.42
CA GLY A 128 -3.94 7.78 4.47
C GLY A 128 -3.84 7.13 5.86
N VAL A 129 -2.75 7.37 6.57
CA VAL A 129 -2.58 6.88 7.95
C VAL A 129 -3.52 7.61 8.91
N GLU A 130 -3.65 8.92 8.80
CA GLU A 130 -4.58 9.73 9.63
C GLU A 130 -6.03 9.27 9.41
N SER A 131 -6.45 9.10 8.16
CA SER A 131 -7.78 8.58 7.82
C SER A 131 -8.04 7.22 8.47
N PHE A 132 -7.06 6.31 8.44
CA PHE A 132 -7.18 5.01 9.11
C PHE A 132 -7.26 5.13 10.63
N VAL A 133 -6.45 5.98 11.24
CA VAL A 133 -6.42 6.19 12.70
C VAL A 133 -7.76 6.75 13.19
N ASP A 134 -8.33 7.72 12.47
CA ASP A 134 -9.62 8.31 12.80
C ASP A 134 -10.75 7.28 12.70
N TRP A 135 -10.75 6.47 11.63
CA TRP A 135 -11.66 5.35 11.52
C TRP A 135 -11.49 4.35 12.66
N TYR A 136 -10.24 3.99 13.00
CA TYR A 136 -9.93 3.02 14.05
C TYR A 136 -10.46 3.50 15.41
N LYS A 137 -10.14 4.74 15.80
CA LYS A 137 -10.60 5.34 17.05
C LYS A 137 -12.13 5.39 17.14
N THR A 138 -12.79 5.78 16.06
CA THR A 138 -14.25 5.84 15.97
C THR A 138 -14.90 4.47 16.11
N TYR A 139 -14.39 3.49 15.35
CA TYR A 139 -14.95 2.13 15.31
C TYR A 139 -14.77 1.39 16.64
N TYR A 140 -13.57 1.47 17.24
CA TYR A 140 -13.27 0.80 18.50
C TYR A 140 -13.57 1.63 19.74
N ARG A 141 -13.99 2.89 19.58
CA ARG A 141 -14.31 3.84 20.66
C ARG A 141 -13.16 4.05 21.65
N VAL A 142 -11.97 4.27 21.15
CA VAL A 142 -10.73 4.48 21.89
C VAL A 142 -10.10 5.82 21.56
#